data_2e5d1255d5e1a119cfc3dd8f000ef3f4
#
_entry.id   2e5d1255d5e1a119cfc3dd8f000ef3f4
#
_cell.length_a   1.000
_cell.length_b   1.000
_cell.length_c   1.000
_cell.angle_alpha   90.00
_cell.angle_beta   90.00
_cell.angle_gamma   90.00
#
_symmetry.space_group_name_H-M   'P 1'
#
loop_
_entity.id
_entity.type
_entity.pdbx_description
1 polymer ?
#
loop_
_entity_poly.entity_id
_entity_poly.type
_entity_poly.pdbx_seq_one_letter_code
_entity_poly.pdbx_strand_id
1 'polypeptide(L)'
;MNTRLQRIFFAGTSRLTDVFPVFGAHLLDTTIRPSYGSRTLSAVFNHASRKVMEGTKAFRRFLVIPDTHIGDAVMMQSSLIALRDFFPDAEIDYVVNKTAAPLIEGNPDATRIMPVYSNGQFPSPADVKTLREIIRKGRYDLCVNICPFLEKRDIAEPGQSVVRFLNHAPTLLRNENDFAQINHFSYQTYRFVRDVLLMAAQPVREDHFRGVRTTYSDDAIESAGRYAAEAGMLSGSPVIMFNPDSASKFNLMPFESQARLLGLLASGTSPDITILLGAGHTEAGIGERLAGTIPSPFRSKVRIIPRTMPLEVFSALIDFADVFISGDTGPLHLAAARRYSRSGHHQFRNRTAVLSFFGATMPRMSGYDSVRPGYLPANQDAPSWCYQAGSPCRNITCLNKMFKTCKTVRCFEHVDAAGLSTLVAGYLDGLGRHEDA
;
A
#
# COMPACT_ATOMS: atom_id res chain seq x y z
N MET A 1 15.41 -36.35 11.16
CA MET A 1 16.56 -35.45 11.23
C MET A 1 16.94 -35.27 12.70
N ASN A 2 18.24 -35.43 13.04
CA ASN A 2 18.72 -35.48 14.42
C ASN A 2 18.50 -34.11 15.10
N THR A 3 17.99 -34.10 16.31
CA THR A 3 17.70 -32.90 17.12
C THR A 3 18.89 -31.94 17.27
N ARG A 4 20.12 -32.48 17.19
CA ARG A 4 21.36 -31.68 17.22
C ARG A 4 21.60 -30.90 15.93
N LEU A 5 21.30 -31.48 14.77
CA LEU A 5 21.36 -30.86 13.46
C LEU A 5 20.28 -29.76 13.31
N GLN A 6 19.10 -29.98 13.88
CA GLN A 6 18.05 -28.96 13.93
C GLN A 6 18.50 -27.73 14.74
N ARG A 7 19.11 -27.94 15.93
CA ARG A 7 19.60 -26.82 16.76
C ARG A 7 20.72 -26.01 16.08
N ILE A 8 21.65 -26.70 15.36
CA ILE A 8 22.72 -26.02 14.62
C ILE A 8 22.16 -25.26 13.44
N PHE A 9 21.21 -25.82 12.71
CA PHE A 9 20.55 -25.17 11.58
C PHE A 9 19.77 -23.93 12.03
N PHE A 10 19.08 -24.00 13.18
CA PHE A 10 18.33 -22.87 13.74
C PHE A 10 19.23 -21.76 14.28
N ALA A 11 20.32 -22.09 14.95
CA ALA A 11 21.29 -21.10 15.39
C ALA A 11 21.97 -20.41 14.19
N GLY A 12 22.21 -21.15 13.10
CA GLY A 12 22.78 -20.62 11.87
C GLY A 12 21.79 -19.74 11.08
N THR A 13 20.53 -20.15 11.00
CA THR A 13 19.49 -19.38 10.26
C THR A 13 19.05 -18.15 11.00
N SER A 14 18.99 -18.15 12.34
CA SER A 14 18.72 -16.93 13.10
C SER A 14 19.83 -15.90 12.92
N ARG A 15 21.10 -16.31 12.88
CA ARG A 15 22.23 -15.44 12.56
C ARG A 15 22.22 -14.97 11.10
N LEU A 16 21.85 -15.82 10.16
CA LEU A 16 21.71 -15.46 8.74
C LEU A 16 20.56 -14.48 8.50
N THR A 17 19.43 -14.63 9.22
CA THR A 17 18.32 -13.68 9.16
C THR A 17 18.67 -12.35 9.82
N ASP A 18 19.56 -12.32 10.79
CA ASP A 18 20.03 -11.09 11.42
C ASP A 18 21.07 -10.34 10.55
N VAL A 19 21.92 -11.08 9.81
CA VAL A 19 22.99 -10.51 8.96
C VAL A 19 22.52 -10.24 7.53
N PHE A 20 21.66 -11.12 6.98
CA PHE A 20 21.10 -11.02 5.63
C PHE A 20 19.58 -11.23 5.68
N PRO A 21 18.81 -10.25 6.19
CA PRO A 21 17.38 -10.42 6.44
C PRO A 21 16.58 -10.82 5.20
N VAL A 22 16.92 -10.31 4.03
CA VAL A 22 16.26 -10.67 2.77
C VAL A 22 16.71 -12.05 2.28
N PHE A 23 17.99 -12.34 2.36
CA PHE A 23 18.57 -13.59 1.87
C PHE A 23 18.28 -14.77 2.81
N GLY A 24 18.37 -14.55 4.12
CA GLY A 24 18.09 -15.59 5.12
C GLY A 24 16.61 -15.98 5.14
N ALA A 25 15.72 -15.03 5.03
CA ALA A 25 14.29 -15.28 4.92
C ALA A 25 13.93 -16.01 3.62
N HIS A 26 14.60 -15.66 2.51
CA HIS A 26 14.45 -16.35 1.24
C HIS A 26 15.00 -17.79 1.30
N LEU A 27 16.14 -18.02 1.93
CA LEU A 27 16.67 -19.36 2.14
C LEU A 27 15.68 -20.22 2.96
N LEU A 28 15.05 -19.64 3.98
CA LEU A 28 13.99 -20.29 4.76
C LEU A 28 12.75 -20.56 3.89
N ASP A 29 12.30 -19.63 3.10
CA ASP A 29 11.07 -19.78 2.31
C ASP A 29 11.27 -20.70 1.09
N THR A 30 12.41 -20.64 0.40
CA THR A 30 12.66 -21.45 -0.81
C THR A 30 13.27 -22.82 -0.53
N THR A 31 14.09 -22.93 0.51
CA THR A 31 14.80 -24.20 0.80
C THR A 31 14.05 -25.06 1.78
N ILE A 32 13.33 -24.44 2.72
CA ILE A 32 12.64 -25.18 3.81
C ILE A 32 11.18 -25.46 3.45
N ARG A 33 10.48 -24.52 2.80
CA ARG A 33 9.07 -24.70 2.43
C ARG A 33 8.80 -25.86 1.48
N PRO A 34 9.57 -26.06 0.40
CA PRO A 34 9.38 -27.21 -0.48
C PRO A 34 9.84 -28.55 0.12
N SER A 35 10.86 -28.52 1.00
CA SER A 35 11.54 -29.73 1.47
C SER A 35 10.94 -30.33 2.74
N TYR A 36 10.25 -29.53 3.56
CA TYR A 36 9.83 -29.97 4.91
C TYR A 36 8.33 -29.80 5.19
N GLY A 37 7.55 -29.30 4.25
CA GLY A 37 6.12 -29.08 4.42
C GLY A 37 5.78 -28.06 5.51
N SER A 38 4.62 -27.44 5.40
CA SER A 38 4.13 -26.38 6.29
C SER A 38 4.14 -26.73 7.80
N ARG A 39 4.06 -28.01 8.17
CA ARG A 39 4.04 -28.46 9.57
C ARG A 39 5.34 -28.23 10.34
N THR A 40 6.50 -28.34 9.69
CA THR A 40 7.80 -28.20 10.38
C THR A 40 8.17 -26.74 10.57
N LEU A 41 7.88 -25.88 9.60
CA LEU A 41 8.02 -24.43 9.75
C LEU A 41 7.06 -23.88 10.80
N SER A 42 5.82 -24.32 10.78
CA SER A 42 4.84 -24.03 11.81
C SER A 42 5.31 -24.45 13.20
N ALA A 43 5.91 -25.63 13.35
CA ALA A 43 6.45 -26.10 14.63
C ALA A 43 7.62 -25.27 15.15
N VAL A 44 8.44 -24.72 14.26
CA VAL A 44 9.63 -23.90 14.61
C VAL A 44 9.23 -22.50 14.96
N PHE A 45 8.42 -21.88 14.13
CA PHE A 45 7.79 -20.61 14.47
C PHE A 45 6.99 -20.73 15.76
N ASN A 46 6.22 -21.80 15.93
CA ASN A 46 5.49 -22.12 17.15
C ASN A 46 6.39 -22.18 18.39
N HIS A 47 7.59 -22.76 18.29
CA HIS A 47 8.47 -22.88 19.48
C HIS A 47 9.11 -21.52 19.86
N ALA A 48 9.62 -20.77 18.90
CA ALA A 48 10.18 -19.43 19.14
C ALA A 48 9.10 -18.46 19.60
N SER A 49 7.94 -18.50 19.00
CA SER A 49 6.81 -17.66 19.33
C SER A 49 6.15 -18.04 20.65
N ARG A 50 6.06 -19.33 21.02
CA ARG A 50 5.58 -19.74 22.34
C ARG A 50 6.38 -19.12 23.47
N LYS A 51 7.71 -19.07 23.39
CA LYS A 51 8.54 -18.42 24.41
C LYS A 51 8.29 -16.92 24.51
N VAL A 52 8.07 -16.25 23.40
CA VAL A 52 7.66 -14.84 23.40
C VAL A 52 6.26 -14.70 23.96
N MET A 53 5.38 -15.66 23.70
CA MET A 53 3.95 -15.57 23.93
C MET A 53 3.48 -16.21 25.25
N GLU A 54 4.26 -17.06 25.90
CA GLU A 54 3.95 -17.56 27.25
C GLU A 54 3.86 -16.39 28.27
N GLY A 55 4.47 -15.23 27.95
CA GLY A 55 4.31 -13.98 28.70
C GLY A 55 3.25 -13.00 28.17
N THR A 56 2.69 -13.20 26.96
CA THR A 56 1.91 -12.16 26.26
C THR A 56 0.51 -11.91 26.78
N LYS A 57 -0.08 -12.80 27.58
CA LYS A 57 -1.39 -12.52 28.20
C LYS A 57 -1.41 -11.22 29.03
N ALA A 58 -0.24 -10.71 29.40
CA ALA A 58 -0.02 -9.48 30.13
C ALA A 58 0.32 -8.28 29.25
N PHE A 59 0.49 -8.44 27.95
CA PHE A 59 0.88 -7.34 27.05
C PHE A 59 -0.24 -6.31 26.96
N ARG A 60 0.13 -5.05 27.15
CA ARG A 60 -0.78 -3.90 27.15
C ARG A 60 -0.32 -2.78 26.24
N ARG A 61 0.95 -2.78 25.84
CA ARG A 61 1.54 -1.70 25.06
C ARG A 61 2.32 -2.21 23.88
N PHE A 62 1.91 -1.81 22.70
CA PHE A 62 2.50 -2.21 21.43
C PHE A 62 3.03 -1.01 20.66
N LEU A 63 4.17 -1.18 20.00
CA LEU A 63 4.66 -0.25 19.00
C LEU A 63 4.74 -0.96 17.66
N VAL A 64 4.05 -0.43 16.66
CA VAL A 64 4.12 -0.91 15.28
C VAL A 64 4.96 0.06 14.46
N ILE A 65 5.95 -0.48 13.76
CA ILE A 65 6.94 0.27 12.98
C ILE A 65 6.85 -0.16 11.52
N PRO A 66 6.03 0.52 10.70
CA PRO A 66 5.88 0.22 9.26
C PRO A 66 7.04 0.79 8.43
N ASP A 67 6.99 0.57 7.12
CA ASP A 67 7.85 1.23 6.15
C ASP A 67 7.62 2.76 6.15
N THR A 68 8.60 3.49 5.67
CA THR A 68 8.63 4.95 5.67
C THR A 68 7.81 5.60 4.55
N HIS A 69 7.47 4.84 3.50
CA HIS A 69 6.71 5.36 2.37
C HIS A 69 5.21 5.53 2.71
N ILE A 70 4.58 6.53 2.10
CA ILE A 70 3.16 6.85 2.36
C ILE A 70 2.26 5.67 2.04
N GLY A 71 2.43 5.05 0.87
CA GLY A 71 1.63 3.90 0.45
C GLY A 71 1.78 2.71 1.38
N ASP A 72 3.02 2.41 1.78
CA ASP A 72 3.31 1.32 2.71
C ASP A 72 2.72 1.60 4.10
N ALA A 73 2.84 2.83 4.60
CA ALA A 73 2.22 3.21 5.87
C ALA A 73 0.69 3.02 5.85
N VAL A 74 0.04 3.30 4.73
CA VAL A 74 -1.41 3.06 4.54
C VAL A 74 -1.72 1.56 4.46
N MET A 75 -0.96 0.79 3.70
CA MET A 75 -1.19 -0.67 3.57
C MET A 75 -0.90 -1.42 4.87
N MET A 76 0.18 -1.07 5.55
CA MET A 76 0.67 -1.79 6.74
C MET A 76 -0.14 -1.49 8.01
N GLN A 77 -1.02 -0.47 8.02
CA GLN A 77 -1.95 -0.27 9.13
C GLN A 77 -2.90 -1.46 9.34
N SER A 78 -3.01 -2.36 8.39
CA SER A 78 -3.72 -3.64 8.54
C SER A 78 -3.18 -4.51 9.70
N SER A 79 -1.91 -4.33 10.09
CA SER A 79 -1.33 -4.94 11.29
C SER A 79 -2.02 -4.49 12.58
N LEU A 80 -2.52 -3.25 12.61
CA LEU A 80 -3.26 -2.70 13.75
C LEU A 80 -4.57 -3.45 13.97
N ILE A 81 -5.24 -3.85 12.90
CA ILE A 81 -6.49 -4.62 12.94
C ILE A 81 -6.26 -5.93 13.72
N ALA A 82 -5.20 -6.67 13.36
CA ALA A 82 -4.88 -7.91 14.03
C ALA A 82 -4.53 -7.70 15.51
N LEU A 83 -3.78 -6.66 15.84
CA LEU A 83 -3.44 -6.35 17.23
C LEU A 83 -4.69 -5.95 18.02
N ARG A 84 -5.55 -5.10 17.47
CA ARG A 84 -6.76 -4.63 18.14
C ARG A 84 -7.77 -5.75 18.38
N ASP A 85 -7.91 -6.66 17.41
CA ASP A 85 -8.81 -7.82 17.56
C ASP A 85 -8.35 -8.77 18.67
N PHE A 86 -7.04 -8.93 18.90
CA PHE A 86 -6.48 -9.76 19.95
C PHE A 86 -6.37 -9.06 21.31
N PHE A 87 -6.11 -7.76 21.31
CA PHE A 87 -5.88 -6.94 22.49
C PHE A 87 -6.77 -5.69 22.43
N PRO A 88 -8.09 -5.85 22.62
CA PRO A 88 -9.04 -4.73 22.46
C PRO A 88 -8.74 -3.54 23.36
N ASP A 89 -8.18 -3.76 24.56
CA ASP A 89 -7.88 -2.73 25.56
C ASP A 89 -6.41 -2.26 25.55
N ALA A 90 -5.59 -2.73 24.60
CA ALA A 90 -4.18 -2.39 24.59
C ALA A 90 -3.94 -0.97 24.04
N GLU A 91 -2.85 -0.35 24.51
CA GLU A 91 -2.27 0.82 23.87
C GLU A 91 -1.45 0.38 22.66
N ILE A 92 -1.84 0.83 21.47
CA ILE A 92 -1.19 0.51 20.21
C ILE A 92 -0.73 1.80 19.56
N ASP A 93 0.58 2.02 19.56
CA ASP A 93 1.22 3.17 18.92
C ASP A 93 1.71 2.76 17.52
N TYR A 94 1.47 3.64 16.53
CA TYR A 94 1.83 3.41 15.14
C TYR A 94 2.77 4.50 14.65
N VAL A 95 3.99 4.11 14.28
CA VAL A 95 5.00 5.03 13.72
C VAL A 95 4.69 5.30 12.25
N VAL A 96 4.80 6.56 11.83
CA VAL A 96 4.51 6.93 10.44
C VAL A 96 5.45 8.03 9.93
N ASN A 97 5.43 8.21 8.64
CA ASN A 97 5.95 9.39 7.96
C ASN A 97 5.10 10.62 8.34
N LYS A 98 5.73 11.76 8.55
CA LYS A 98 5.06 13.02 8.91
C LYS A 98 3.99 13.44 7.90
N THR A 99 4.23 13.16 6.62
CA THR A 99 3.26 13.46 5.55
C THR A 99 2.06 12.53 5.55
N ALA A 100 2.24 11.27 5.97
CA ALA A 100 1.16 10.28 6.03
C ALA A 100 0.36 10.36 7.35
N ALA A 101 0.93 10.95 8.40
CA ALA A 101 0.29 10.99 9.71
C ALA A 101 -1.14 11.54 9.68
N PRO A 102 -1.44 12.66 9.01
CA PRO A 102 -2.81 13.18 8.94
C PRO A 102 -3.82 12.21 8.30
N LEU A 103 -3.37 11.33 7.42
CA LEU A 103 -4.24 10.35 6.75
C LEU A 103 -4.59 9.13 7.60
N ILE A 104 -3.90 8.95 8.72
CA ILE A 104 -4.04 7.77 9.60
C ILE A 104 -4.49 8.20 11.00
N GLU A 105 -4.40 9.49 11.32
CA GLU A 105 -4.83 10.05 12.59
C GLU A 105 -6.31 9.76 12.85
N GLY A 106 -6.64 9.31 14.07
CA GLY A 106 -8.01 8.88 14.40
C GLY A 106 -8.36 7.47 13.91
N ASN A 107 -7.38 6.68 13.44
CA ASN A 107 -7.60 5.26 13.17
C ASN A 107 -8.03 4.53 14.46
N PRO A 108 -9.22 3.89 14.52
CA PRO A 108 -9.74 3.27 15.76
C PRO A 108 -8.90 2.08 16.22
N ASP A 109 -8.08 1.50 15.35
CA ASP A 109 -7.23 0.36 15.70
C ASP A 109 -5.89 0.80 16.32
N ALA A 110 -5.54 2.10 16.26
CA ALA A 110 -4.38 2.69 16.91
C ALA A 110 -4.79 3.56 18.11
N THR A 111 -3.95 3.59 19.14
CA THR A 111 -4.11 4.54 20.26
C THR A 111 -3.46 5.88 19.93
N ARG A 112 -2.28 5.85 19.31
CA ARG A 112 -1.56 7.05 18.89
C ARG A 112 -0.89 6.85 17.56
N ILE A 113 -0.90 7.90 16.73
CA ILE A 113 -0.12 7.99 15.51
C ILE A 113 1.12 8.84 15.81
N MET A 114 2.30 8.30 15.51
CA MET A 114 3.58 8.91 15.86
C MET A 114 4.35 9.33 14.61
N PRO A 115 4.35 10.61 14.23
CA PRO A 115 5.03 11.12 13.04
C PRO A 115 6.54 11.21 13.26
N VAL A 116 7.26 10.13 13.04
CA VAL A 116 8.72 10.02 13.28
C VAL A 116 9.52 10.30 12.03
N TYR A 117 9.19 9.62 10.92
CA TYR A 117 9.99 9.73 9.71
C TYR A 117 9.84 11.08 9.03
N SER A 118 10.98 11.69 8.68
CA SER A 118 11.01 13.05 8.14
C SER A 118 10.60 13.14 6.69
N ASN A 119 10.83 12.06 5.92
CA ASN A 119 10.46 11.95 4.51
C ASN A 119 10.15 10.48 4.18
N GLY A 120 9.54 10.24 3.02
CA GLY A 120 9.15 8.91 2.56
C GLY A 120 10.29 8.11 1.91
N GLN A 121 11.50 8.21 2.46
CA GLN A 121 12.67 7.45 2.03
C GLN A 121 13.19 6.57 3.17
N PHE A 122 14.45 6.20 3.14
CA PHE A 122 15.07 5.44 4.22
C PHE A 122 15.06 6.23 5.54
N PRO A 123 14.90 5.56 6.71
CA PRO A 123 15.03 6.22 7.99
C PRO A 123 16.40 6.90 8.12
N SER A 124 16.39 8.18 8.43
CA SER A 124 17.63 8.91 8.72
C SER A 124 18.21 8.52 10.09
N PRO A 125 19.49 8.76 10.35
CA PRO A 125 20.05 8.57 11.70
C PRO A 125 19.27 9.33 12.79
N ALA A 126 18.71 10.50 12.46
CA ALA A 126 17.90 11.28 13.39
C ALA A 126 16.54 10.60 13.66
N ASP A 127 15.91 10.02 12.63
CA ASP A 127 14.67 9.26 12.78
C ASP A 127 14.91 8.02 13.65
N VAL A 128 16.01 7.29 13.43
CA VAL A 128 16.38 6.12 14.24
C VAL A 128 16.63 6.52 15.69
N LYS A 129 17.30 7.65 15.93
CA LYS A 129 17.51 8.18 17.29
C LYS A 129 16.18 8.50 17.97
N THR A 130 15.29 9.20 17.27
CA THR A 130 13.94 9.53 17.76
C THR A 130 13.16 8.26 18.10
N LEU A 131 13.21 7.27 17.21
CA LEU A 131 12.52 5.99 17.41
C LEU A 131 13.03 5.25 18.65
N ARG A 132 14.36 5.20 18.86
CA ARG A 132 14.95 4.64 20.11
C ARG A 132 14.48 5.36 21.37
N GLU A 133 14.39 6.68 21.33
CA GLU A 133 13.87 7.44 22.47
C GLU A 133 12.40 7.11 22.76
N ILE A 134 11.59 6.96 21.71
CA ILE A 134 10.19 6.53 21.82
C ILE A 134 10.12 5.16 22.47
N ILE A 135 10.88 4.18 21.98
CA ILE A 135 10.91 2.82 22.51
C ILE A 135 11.31 2.82 23.98
N ARG A 136 12.38 3.52 24.32
CA ARG A 136 12.88 3.59 25.70
C ARG A 136 11.88 4.23 26.66
N LYS A 137 11.26 5.36 26.27
CA LYS A 137 10.28 6.07 27.09
C LYS A 137 8.93 5.36 27.15
N GLY A 138 8.54 4.73 26.05
CA GLY A 138 7.25 4.08 25.87
C GLY A 138 7.08 2.80 26.68
N ARG A 139 8.17 2.11 27.05
CA ARG A 139 8.14 0.83 27.79
C ARG A 139 7.16 -0.16 27.15
N TYR A 140 7.29 -0.36 25.83
CA TYR A 140 6.44 -1.27 25.08
C TYR A 140 6.72 -2.73 25.46
N ASP A 141 5.66 -3.50 25.63
CA ASP A 141 5.77 -4.95 25.84
C ASP A 141 6.22 -5.65 24.57
N LEU A 142 5.77 -5.17 23.42
CA LEU A 142 6.14 -5.70 22.11
C LEU A 142 6.29 -4.60 21.05
N CYS A 143 7.41 -4.62 20.32
CA CYS A 143 7.60 -3.86 19.11
C CYS A 143 7.44 -4.76 17.89
N VAL A 144 6.50 -4.42 17.00
CA VAL A 144 6.27 -5.10 15.72
C VAL A 144 6.96 -4.31 14.62
N ASN A 145 8.15 -4.74 14.22
CA ASN A 145 8.92 -4.06 13.18
C ASN A 145 8.62 -4.65 11.80
N ILE A 146 7.94 -3.88 10.97
CA ILE A 146 7.60 -4.22 9.58
C ILE A 146 8.52 -3.46 8.61
N CYS A 147 9.25 -2.46 9.10
CA CYS A 147 10.17 -1.67 8.28
C CYS A 147 11.36 -2.53 7.81
N PRO A 148 11.57 -2.70 6.50
CA PRO A 148 12.66 -3.52 5.97
C PRO A 148 14.03 -2.89 6.19
N PHE A 149 14.09 -1.59 6.45
CA PHE A 149 15.32 -0.80 6.56
C PHE A 149 15.83 -0.67 7.99
N LEU A 150 15.07 -1.17 8.98
CA LEU A 150 15.46 -1.15 10.39
C LEU A 150 15.81 -2.56 10.85
N GLU A 151 17.03 -2.75 11.31
CA GLU A 151 17.45 -3.99 11.93
C GLU A 151 17.09 -4.01 13.42
N LYS A 152 17.06 -5.21 14.01
CA LYS A 152 16.84 -5.36 15.46
C LYS A 152 17.80 -4.51 16.28
N ARG A 153 19.08 -4.46 15.89
CA ARG A 153 20.11 -3.64 16.56
C ARG A 153 19.81 -2.13 16.53
N ASP A 154 19.01 -1.67 15.57
CA ASP A 154 18.68 -0.25 15.44
C ASP A 154 17.59 0.18 16.41
N ILE A 155 16.75 -0.77 16.86
CA ILE A 155 15.56 -0.50 17.66
C ILE A 155 15.49 -1.30 18.97
N ALA A 156 16.37 -2.29 19.18
CA ALA A 156 16.33 -3.10 20.40
C ALA A 156 16.89 -2.33 21.59
N GLU A 157 16.11 -2.29 22.66
CA GLU A 157 16.53 -1.86 23.99
C GLU A 157 16.64 -3.09 24.91
N PRO A 158 17.47 -3.07 25.96
CA PRO A 158 17.57 -4.16 26.91
C PRO A 158 16.21 -4.50 27.53
N GLY A 159 15.84 -5.78 27.45
CA GLY A 159 14.55 -6.26 27.96
C GLY A 159 13.36 -6.03 27.03
N GLN A 160 13.54 -5.41 25.87
CA GLN A 160 12.49 -5.17 24.90
C GLN A 160 12.26 -6.37 23.98
N SER A 161 11.04 -6.85 23.90
CA SER A 161 10.64 -7.86 22.92
C SER A 161 10.40 -7.20 21.57
N VAL A 162 11.07 -7.70 20.52
CA VAL A 162 10.93 -7.22 19.15
C VAL A 162 10.62 -8.39 18.23
N VAL A 163 9.49 -8.32 17.56
CA VAL A 163 9.12 -9.20 16.44
C VAL A 163 9.37 -8.46 15.14
N ARG A 164 10.12 -9.07 14.23
CA ARG A 164 10.42 -8.48 12.93
C ARG A 164 9.67 -9.21 11.83
N PHE A 165 8.93 -8.46 11.05
CA PHE A 165 8.40 -8.91 9.78
C PHE A 165 9.47 -8.73 8.70
N LEU A 166 9.92 -9.82 8.17
CA LEU A 166 10.75 -9.81 6.98
C LEU A 166 9.80 -9.80 5.79
N ASN A 167 9.65 -8.61 5.23
CA ASN A 167 8.94 -8.48 3.97
C ASN A 167 9.73 -9.21 2.90
N HIS A 168 9.25 -10.39 2.53
CA HIS A 168 9.73 -11.07 1.35
C HIS A 168 9.23 -10.29 0.14
N ALA A 169 10.05 -9.36 -0.30
CA ALA A 169 9.93 -8.98 -1.69
C ALA A 169 9.91 -10.31 -2.47
N PRO A 170 8.95 -10.56 -3.36
CA PRO A 170 8.81 -11.82 -4.09
C PRO A 170 9.90 -11.98 -5.15
N THR A 171 11.11 -11.57 -4.81
CA THR A 171 12.29 -11.59 -5.65
C THR A 171 12.58 -12.99 -6.19
N LEU A 172 11.90 -14.01 -5.66
CA LEU A 172 12.31 -15.38 -5.94
C LEU A 172 11.13 -16.36 -6.05
N LEU A 173 9.91 -15.90 -6.22
CA LEU A 173 8.80 -16.79 -6.57
C LEU A 173 9.02 -17.30 -8.00
N ARG A 174 9.44 -18.55 -8.08
CA ARG A 174 9.79 -19.22 -9.34
C ARG A 174 8.58 -19.74 -10.11
N ASN A 175 7.38 -19.62 -9.54
CA ASN A 175 6.19 -20.28 -10.08
C ASN A 175 4.94 -19.42 -9.92
N GLU A 176 4.20 -19.20 -10.99
CA GLU A 176 2.90 -18.50 -10.96
C GLU A 176 1.87 -19.22 -10.08
N ASN A 177 2.01 -20.54 -9.90
CA ASN A 177 1.12 -21.35 -9.09
C ASN A 177 1.24 -21.10 -7.57
N ASP A 178 2.34 -20.49 -7.10
CA ASP A 178 2.50 -20.10 -5.70
C ASP A 178 1.60 -18.89 -5.32
N PHE A 179 0.93 -18.28 -6.29
CA PHE A 179 0.05 -17.14 -6.15
C PHE A 179 -1.44 -17.46 -5.99
N ALA A 180 -1.79 -18.70 -5.75
CA ALA A 180 -3.20 -19.07 -5.55
C ALA A 180 -3.87 -18.40 -4.34
N GLN A 181 -3.06 -17.79 -3.44
CA GLN A 181 -3.53 -17.04 -2.27
C GLN A 181 -3.33 -15.54 -2.49
N ILE A 182 -4.17 -14.72 -1.86
CA ILE A 182 -4.03 -13.26 -1.87
C ILE A 182 -2.68 -12.90 -1.25
N ASN A 183 -1.80 -12.31 -2.08
CA ASN A 183 -0.44 -11.92 -1.70
C ASN A 183 -0.27 -10.41 -1.55
N HIS A 184 -1.37 -9.67 -1.45
CA HIS A 184 -1.32 -8.23 -1.27
C HIS A 184 -0.65 -7.85 0.06
N PHE A 185 0.19 -6.82 0.05
CA PHE A 185 1.00 -6.38 1.17
C PHE A 185 0.20 -6.14 2.45
N SER A 186 -0.94 -5.46 2.35
CA SER A 186 -1.78 -5.22 3.51
C SER A 186 -2.34 -6.52 4.09
N TYR A 187 -2.76 -7.46 3.26
CA TYR A 187 -3.26 -8.75 3.74
C TYR A 187 -2.14 -9.62 4.32
N GLN A 188 -0.96 -9.62 3.72
CA GLN A 188 0.20 -10.33 4.27
C GLN A 188 0.63 -9.77 5.63
N THR A 189 0.62 -8.45 5.78
CA THR A 189 0.97 -7.79 7.04
C THR A 189 -0.04 -8.10 8.14
N TYR A 190 -1.33 -8.06 7.82
CA TYR A 190 -2.39 -8.51 8.72
C TYR A 190 -2.19 -9.97 9.13
N ARG A 191 -2.04 -10.87 8.17
CA ARG A 191 -1.82 -12.30 8.42
C ARG A 191 -0.58 -12.58 9.24
N PHE A 192 0.51 -11.90 8.96
CA PHE A 192 1.75 -12.06 9.71
C PHE A 192 1.53 -11.75 11.19
N VAL A 193 0.97 -10.60 11.51
CA VAL A 193 0.70 -10.21 12.90
C VAL A 193 -0.29 -11.18 13.53
N ARG A 194 -1.37 -11.50 12.83
CA ARG A 194 -2.35 -12.50 13.26
C ARG A 194 -1.70 -13.84 13.56
N ASP A 195 -0.89 -14.38 12.64
CA ASP A 195 -0.28 -15.69 12.79
C ASP A 195 0.76 -15.71 13.92
N VAL A 196 1.53 -14.63 14.09
CA VAL A 196 2.41 -14.46 15.27
C VAL A 196 1.61 -14.45 16.57
N LEU A 197 0.46 -13.80 16.59
CA LEU A 197 -0.41 -13.72 17.76
C LEU A 197 -1.17 -15.03 18.01
N LEU A 198 -1.64 -15.71 16.96
CA LEU A 198 -2.33 -17.02 17.05
C LEU A 198 -1.47 -18.14 17.57
N MET A 199 -0.17 -18.08 17.33
CA MET A 199 0.78 -18.99 17.94
C MET A 199 0.77 -18.94 19.47
N ALA A 200 0.13 -17.92 20.03
CA ALA A 200 -0.04 -17.66 21.45
C ALA A 200 -1.20 -18.36 22.14
N ALA A 201 -1.90 -19.27 21.50
CA ALA A 201 -2.90 -20.13 22.12
C ALA A 201 -4.35 -19.59 22.21
N GLN A 202 -4.83 -18.86 21.23
CA GLN A 202 -6.27 -18.62 21.11
C GLN A 202 -6.84 -19.31 19.86
N PRO A 203 -8.06 -19.86 19.88
CA PRO A 203 -8.68 -20.42 18.68
C PRO A 203 -8.84 -19.33 17.62
N VAL A 204 -8.51 -19.68 16.38
CA VAL A 204 -8.64 -18.78 15.21
C VAL A 204 -10.11 -18.40 15.07
N ARG A 205 -10.41 -17.13 15.29
CA ARG A 205 -11.68 -16.55 14.84
C ARG A 205 -11.56 -16.28 13.33
N GLU A 206 -12.70 -16.11 12.69
CA GLU A 206 -12.82 -15.78 11.28
C GLU A 206 -11.88 -14.65 10.86
N ASP A 207 -11.53 -14.59 9.58
CA ASP A 207 -10.67 -13.55 9.03
C ASP A 207 -11.39 -12.19 9.13
N HIS A 208 -10.93 -11.33 10.02
CA HIS A 208 -11.50 -9.99 10.25
C HIS A 208 -10.78 -8.89 9.47
N PHE A 209 -10.05 -9.25 8.43
CA PHE A 209 -9.40 -8.26 7.57
C PHE A 209 -10.43 -7.29 6.97
N ARG A 210 -10.30 -6.01 7.32
CA ARG A 210 -11.25 -4.95 6.96
C ARG A 210 -10.74 -4.04 5.85
N GLY A 211 -9.65 -4.43 5.18
CA GLY A 211 -8.98 -3.60 4.19
C GLY A 211 -8.24 -2.41 4.79
N VAL A 212 -7.79 -1.51 3.93
CA VAL A 212 -7.07 -0.30 4.33
C VAL A 212 -8.03 0.89 4.44
N ARG A 213 -7.70 1.84 5.32
CA ARG A 213 -8.52 3.02 5.57
C ARG A 213 -7.69 4.30 5.64
N THR A 214 -8.34 5.43 5.41
CA THR A 214 -7.79 6.76 5.64
C THR A 214 -8.81 7.62 6.36
N THR A 215 -8.33 8.59 7.11
CA THR A 215 -9.16 9.49 7.92
C THR A 215 -8.83 10.93 7.61
N TYR A 216 -9.79 11.83 7.76
CA TYR A 216 -9.67 13.22 7.33
C TYR A 216 -10.23 14.19 8.36
N SER A 217 -9.56 15.33 8.52
CA SER A 217 -10.06 16.48 9.27
C SER A 217 -11.20 17.16 8.51
N ASP A 218 -12.07 17.86 9.23
CA ASP A 218 -13.16 18.61 8.62
C ASP A 218 -12.62 19.70 7.70
N ASP A 219 -11.53 20.38 8.08
CA ASP A 219 -10.85 21.37 7.25
C ASP A 219 -10.36 20.82 5.90
N ALA A 220 -9.83 19.59 5.91
CA ALA A 220 -9.39 18.94 4.67
C ALA A 220 -10.57 18.55 3.78
N ILE A 221 -11.67 18.06 4.38
CA ILE A 221 -12.90 17.70 3.68
C ILE A 221 -13.52 18.95 3.04
N GLU A 222 -13.67 20.05 3.79
CA GLU A 222 -14.20 21.32 3.27
C GLU A 222 -13.31 21.88 2.14
N SER A 223 -11.99 21.82 2.31
CA SER A 223 -11.05 22.28 1.28
C SER A 223 -11.15 21.45 0.01
N ALA A 224 -11.30 20.12 0.13
CA ALA A 224 -11.53 19.24 -1.01
C ALA A 224 -12.88 19.55 -1.69
N GLY A 225 -13.94 19.78 -0.91
CA GLY A 225 -15.26 20.16 -1.44
C GLY A 225 -15.25 21.49 -2.20
N ARG A 226 -14.59 22.52 -1.65
CA ARG A 226 -14.41 23.80 -2.36
C ARG A 226 -13.67 23.62 -3.67
N TYR A 227 -12.55 22.90 -3.66
CA TYR A 227 -11.80 22.62 -4.89
C TYR A 227 -12.64 21.82 -5.89
N ALA A 228 -13.39 20.81 -5.44
CA ALA A 228 -14.27 20.02 -6.30
C ALA A 228 -15.32 20.89 -7.00
N ALA A 229 -15.93 21.83 -6.27
CA ALA A 229 -16.88 22.79 -6.84
C ALA A 229 -16.22 23.70 -7.89
N GLU A 230 -15.07 24.30 -7.59
CA GLU A 230 -14.31 25.17 -8.48
C GLU A 230 -13.81 24.43 -9.73
N ALA A 231 -13.44 23.16 -9.58
CA ALA A 231 -13.00 22.31 -10.70
C ALA A 231 -14.16 21.76 -11.56
N GLY A 232 -15.41 21.99 -11.16
CA GLY A 232 -16.60 21.50 -11.88
C GLY A 232 -16.91 20.02 -11.64
N MET A 233 -16.36 19.40 -10.59
CA MET A 233 -16.59 17.98 -10.26
C MET A 233 -18.00 17.71 -9.73
N LEU A 234 -18.73 18.75 -9.32
CA LEU A 234 -20.09 18.65 -8.78
C LEU A 234 -21.19 18.92 -9.82
N SER A 235 -20.84 18.96 -11.10
CA SER A 235 -21.76 19.28 -12.22
C SER A 235 -22.71 18.12 -12.60
N GLY A 236 -22.57 16.95 -11.99
CA GLY A 236 -23.25 15.73 -12.42
C GLY A 236 -22.55 15.00 -13.58
N SER A 237 -21.51 15.58 -14.12
CA SER A 237 -20.69 14.95 -15.18
C SER A 237 -19.69 13.95 -14.60
N PRO A 238 -19.36 12.85 -15.30
CA PRO A 238 -18.34 11.91 -14.87
C PRO A 238 -16.99 12.57 -14.62
N VAL A 239 -16.29 12.14 -13.58
CA VAL A 239 -15.01 12.68 -13.17
C VAL A 239 -13.93 11.61 -13.15
N ILE A 240 -12.85 11.82 -13.90
CA ILE A 240 -11.64 10.99 -13.85
C ILE A 240 -10.53 11.77 -13.15
N MET A 241 -9.93 11.18 -12.11
CA MET A 241 -8.64 11.67 -11.56
C MET A 241 -7.51 10.79 -12.09
N PHE A 242 -6.50 11.43 -12.65
CA PHE A 242 -5.32 10.74 -13.19
C PHE A 242 -4.05 11.22 -12.48
N ASN A 243 -3.34 10.29 -11.85
CA ASN A 243 -2.02 10.54 -11.25
C ASN A 243 -0.92 10.15 -12.23
N PRO A 244 -0.22 11.12 -12.85
CA PRO A 244 0.77 10.84 -13.90
C PRO A 244 2.16 10.54 -13.34
N ASP A 245 2.38 10.66 -12.03
CA ASP A 245 3.71 10.73 -11.44
C ASP A 245 4.02 9.55 -10.52
N SER A 246 5.29 9.25 -10.37
CA SER A 246 5.81 8.24 -9.47
C SER A 246 7.21 8.58 -8.99
N ALA A 247 7.52 8.33 -7.73
CA ALA A 247 8.88 8.43 -7.20
C ALA A 247 9.85 7.40 -7.83
N SER A 248 9.32 6.36 -8.48
CA SER A 248 10.11 5.32 -9.15
C SER A 248 9.82 5.31 -10.65
N LYS A 249 10.87 5.53 -11.46
CA LYS A 249 10.78 5.39 -12.92
C LYS A 249 10.26 4.02 -13.39
N PHE A 250 10.36 2.99 -12.58
CA PHE A 250 9.88 1.63 -12.88
C PHE A 250 8.37 1.46 -12.69
N ASN A 251 7.72 2.42 -12.00
CA ASN A 251 6.30 2.46 -11.76
C ASN A 251 5.61 3.57 -12.58
N LEU A 252 6.40 4.27 -13.39
CA LEU A 252 5.96 5.38 -14.22
C LEU A 252 5.68 4.92 -15.65
N MET A 253 4.44 5.04 -16.11
CA MET A 253 4.08 4.86 -17.52
C MET A 253 4.80 5.92 -18.38
N PRO A 254 5.37 5.57 -19.54
CA PRO A 254 6.01 6.55 -20.43
C PRO A 254 5.06 7.69 -20.81
N PHE A 255 5.62 8.88 -20.98
CA PHE A 255 4.88 10.10 -21.29
C PHE A 255 3.94 9.93 -22.49
N GLU A 256 4.43 9.32 -23.58
CA GLU A 256 3.67 9.09 -24.82
C GLU A 256 2.47 8.14 -24.59
N SER A 257 2.65 7.14 -23.74
CA SER A 257 1.56 6.22 -23.38
C SER A 257 0.50 6.89 -22.52
N GLN A 258 0.93 7.75 -21.59
CA GLN A 258 0.01 8.57 -20.78
C GLN A 258 -0.74 9.57 -21.65
N ALA A 259 -0.04 10.28 -22.55
CA ALA A 259 -0.63 11.24 -23.46
C ALA A 259 -1.67 10.58 -24.39
N ARG A 260 -1.36 9.38 -24.90
CA ARG A 260 -2.29 8.59 -25.73
C ARG A 260 -3.53 8.17 -24.94
N LEU A 261 -3.35 7.65 -23.71
CA LEU A 261 -4.47 7.25 -22.86
C LEU A 261 -5.38 8.44 -22.55
N LEU A 262 -4.80 9.57 -22.12
CA LEU A 262 -5.56 10.79 -21.81
C LEU A 262 -6.28 11.34 -23.02
N GLY A 263 -5.66 11.33 -24.21
CA GLY A 263 -6.29 11.74 -25.46
C GLY A 263 -7.51 10.89 -25.82
N LEU A 264 -7.40 9.59 -25.63
CA LEU A 264 -8.50 8.64 -25.86
C LEU A 264 -9.62 8.83 -24.82
N LEU A 265 -9.30 8.99 -23.54
CA LEU A 265 -10.29 9.28 -22.51
C LEU A 265 -11.03 10.60 -22.79
N ALA A 266 -10.32 11.64 -23.16
CA ALA A 266 -10.93 12.95 -23.45
C ALA A 266 -11.83 12.94 -24.68
N SER A 267 -11.51 12.14 -25.70
CA SER A 267 -12.26 12.08 -26.97
C SER A 267 -13.32 10.98 -27.00
N GLY A 268 -13.12 9.89 -26.26
CA GLY A 268 -13.94 8.68 -26.32
C GLY A 268 -15.01 8.56 -25.24
N THR A 269 -15.04 9.46 -24.27
CA THR A 269 -16.04 9.48 -23.19
C THR A 269 -17.08 10.56 -23.43
N SER A 270 -18.12 10.58 -22.58
CA SER A 270 -19.20 11.60 -22.61
C SER A 270 -18.67 13.01 -22.89
N PRO A 271 -19.38 13.86 -23.67
CA PRO A 271 -18.97 15.23 -23.94
C PRO A 271 -18.71 16.05 -22.69
N ASP A 272 -19.34 15.73 -21.58
CA ASP A 272 -19.32 16.53 -20.36
C ASP A 272 -18.32 16.02 -19.30
N ILE A 273 -17.44 15.07 -19.62
CA ILE A 273 -16.47 14.53 -18.66
C ILE A 273 -15.48 15.58 -18.16
N THR A 274 -15.16 15.52 -16.87
CA THR A 274 -14.07 16.29 -16.27
C THR A 274 -12.87 15.37 -15.97
N ILE A 275 -11.68 15.75 -16.41
CA ILE A 275 -10.42 15.03 -16.13
C ILE A 275 -9.55 15.91 -15.23
N LEU A 276 -9.31 15.44 -14.00
CA LEU A 276 -8.34 16.04 -13.10
C LEU A 276 -6.98 15.36 -13.24
N LEU A 277 -5.99 16.13 -13.58
CA LEU A 277 -4.65 15.67 -13.83
C LEU A 277 -3.70 16.20 -12.74
N GLY A 278 -3.01 15.29 -12.05
CA GLY A 278 -2.02 15.68 -11.05
C GLY A 278 -0.86 16.46 -11.67
N ALA A 279 -0.43 17.55 -11.02
CA ALA A 279 0.72 18.34 -11.49
C ALA A 279 2.08 17.61 -11.40
N GLY A 280 2.15 16.51 -10.63
CA GLY A 280 3.36 15.77 -10.36
C GLY A 280 4.19 16.36 -9.20
N HIS A 281 4.69 15.49 -8.33
CA HIS A 281 5.58 15.89 -7.24
C HIS A 281 7.05 15.63 -7.56
N THR A 282 7.33 14.54 -8.28
CA THR A 282 8.67 14.12 -8.67
C THR A 282 9.10 14.80 -9.95
N GLU A 283 8.23 14.81 -10.98
CA GLU A 283 8.44 15.51 -12.24
C GLU A 283 7.56 16.75 -12.32
N ALA A 284 8.15 17.91 -12.02
CA ALA A 284 7.45 19.19 -12.08
C ALA A 284 6.92 19.48 -13.49
N GLY A 285 5.65 19.87 -13.60
CA GLY A 285 5.03 20.26 -14.87
C GLY A 285 4.63 19.08 -15.77
N ILE A 286 4.67 17.84 -15.31
CA ILE A 286 4.21 16.69 -16.11
C ILE A 286 2.72 16.81 -16.43
N GLY A 287 1.91 17.30 -15.49
CA GLY A 287 0.48 17.50 -15.69
C GLY A 287 0.19 18.50 -16.79
N GLU A 288 0.83 19.66 -16.75
CA GLU A 288 0.70 20.71 -17.76
C GLU A 288 1.16 20.24 -19.15
N ARG A 289 2.27 19.52 -19.21
CA ARG A 289 2.77 18.95 -20.46
C ARG A 289 1.80 17.93 -21.06
N LEU A 290 1.24 17.05 -20.23
CA LEU A 290 0.23 16.06 -20.66
C LEU A 290 -1.05 16.76 -21.11
N ALA A 291 -1.55 17.76 -20.38
CA ALA A 291 -2.71 18.56 -20.77
C ALA A 291 -2.48 19.23 -22.13
N GLY A 292 -1.24 19.69 -22.40
CA GLY A 292 -0.85 20.26 -23.68
C GLY A 292 -0.95 19.31 -24.87
N THR A 293 -0.87 17.98 -24.66
CA THR A 293 -0.99 16.97 -25.73
C THR A 293 -2.45 16.68 -26.10
N ILE A 294 -3.41 17.08 -25.27
CA ILE A 294 -4.84 16.79 -25.53
C ILE A 294 -5.33 17.67 -26.68
N PRO A 295 -6.03 17.10 -27.67
CA PRO A 295 -6.56 17.85 -28.81
C PRO A 295 -7.43 19.05 -28.37
N SER A 296 -7.29 20.17 -29.07
CA SER A 296 -7.91 21.46 -28.71
C SER A 296 -9.40 21.37 -28.33
N PRO A 297 -10.26 20.62 -29.06
CA PRO A 297 -11.70 20.53 -28.71
C PRO A 297 -11.97 19.94 -27.32
N PHE A 298 -11.03 19.13 -26.79
CA PHE A 298 -11.22 18.43 -25.52
C PHE A 298 -10.39 19.03 -24.37
N ARG A 299 -9.56 20.01 -24.64
CA ARG A 299 -8.66 20.60 -23.62
C ARG A 299 -9.42 21.27 -22.50
N SER A 300 -10.60 21.81 -22.75
CA SER A 300 -11.48 22.41 -21.74
C SER A 300 -11.98 21.43 -20.68
N LYS A 301 -11.93 20.12 -20.95
CA LYS A 301 -12.31 19.06 -20.01
C LYS A 301 -11.24 18.80 -18.95
N VAL A 302 -10.02 19.31 -19.12
CA VAL A 302 -8.88 18.99 -18.26
C VAL A 302 -8.63 20.10 -17.26
N ARG A 303 -8.44 19.72 -16.00
CA ARG A 303 -8.03 20.60 -14.90
C ARG A 303 -6.77 20.05 -14.27
N ILE A 304 -5.84 20.91 -13.88
CA ILE A 304 -4.60 20.53 -13.21
C ILE A 304 -4.80 20.68 -11.71
N ILE A 305 -4.53 19.61 -10.96
CA ILE A 305 -4.50 19.67 -9.51
C ILE A 305 -3.19 20.34 -9.08
N PRO A 306 -3.23 21.42 -8.30
CA PRO A 306 -2.03 22.14 -7.92
C PRO A 306 -1.04 21.28 -7.13
N ARG A 307 0.25 21.40 -7.45
CA ARG A 307 1.33 20.70 -6.71
C ARG A 307 1.36 21.06 -5.22
N THR A 308 0.88 22.25 -4.88
CA THR A 308 0.82 22.76 -3.51
C THR A 308 -0.35 22.21 -2.70
N MET A 309 -1.25 21.43 -3.31
CA MET A 309 -2.38 20.83 -2.60
C MET A 309 -1.87 19.88 -1.50
N PRO A 310 -2.28 20.06 -0.24
CA PRO A 310 -1.92 19.16 0.84
C PRO A 310 -2.37 17.72 0.53
N LEU A 311 -1.57 16.73 0.93
CA LEU A 311 -1.86 15.32 0.63
C LEU A 311 -3.20 14.86 1.21
N GLU A 312 -3.58 15.37 2.38
CA GLU A 312 -4.86 15.06 3.02
C GLU A 312 -6.03 15.59 2.17
N VAL A 313 -5.94 16.82 1.66
CA VAL A 313 -6.93 17.44 0.76
C VAL A 313 -7.00 16.67 -0.57
N PHE A 314 -5.86 16.36 -1.16
CA PHE A 314 -5.78 15.56 -2.39
C PHE A 314 -6.47 14.18 -2.19
N SER A 315 -6.21 13.54 -1.07
CA SER A 315 -6.77 12.23 -0.78
C SER A 315 -8.28 12.29 -0.52
N ALA A 316 -8.78 13.34 0.16
CA ALA A 316 -10.21 13.58 0.33
C ALA A 316 -10.90 13.90 -1.01
N LEU A 317 -10.21 14.64 -1.90
CA LEU A 317 -10.71 14.99 -3.23
C LEU A 317 -11.00 13.76 -4.11
N ILE A 318 -10.28 12.66 -3.91
CA ILE A 318 -10.50 11.40 -4.65
C ILE A 318 -11.95 10.90 -4.52
N ASP A 319 -12.62 11.17 -3.40
CA ASP A 319 -14.02 10.74 -3.20
C ASP A 319 -15.02 11.39 -4.17
N PHE A 320 -14.66 12.52 -4.75
CA PHE A 320 -15.48 13.20 -5.77
C PHE A 320 -15.25 12.66 -7.20
N ALA A 321 -14.26 11.79 -7.39
CA ALA A 321 -14.00 11.15 -8.68
C ALA A 321 -14.79 9.85 -8.82
N ASP A 322 -15.24 9.56 -10.03
CA ASP A 322 -15.86 8.28 -10.37
C ASP A 322 -14.80 7.23 -10.70
N VAL A 323 -13.67 7.66 -11.29
CA VAL A 323 -12.53 6.78 -11.57
C VAL A 323 -11.22 7.47 -11.16
N PHE A 324 -10.38 6.73 -10.45
CA PHE A 324 -8.99 7.12 -10.16
C PHE A 324 -8.03 6.22 -10.92
N ILE A 325 -7.11 6.83 -11.67
CA ILE A 325 -6.11 6.11 -12.49
C ILE A 325 -4.71 6.44 -11.99
N SER A 326 -3.91 5.43 -11.67
CA SER A 326 -2.54 5.61 -11.16
C SER A 326 -1.65 4.41 -11.42
N GLY A 327 -0.34 4.62 -11.45
CA GLY A 327 0.65 3.57 -11.29
C GLY A 327 0.74 3.07 -9.84
N ASP A 328 1.69 2.15 -9.60
CA ASP A 328 2.03 1.64 -8.27
C ASP A 328 2.75 2.72 -7.45
N THR A 329 1.96 3.54 -6.77
CA THR A 329 2.40 4.74 -6.03
C THR A 329 1.57 4.95 -4.77
N GLY A 330 2.03 5.85 -3.88
CA GLY A 330 1.25 6.23 -2.69
C GLY A 330 -0.21 6.63 -2.99
N PRO A 331 -0.48 7.50 -3.98
CA PRO A 331 -1.83 7.86 -4.41
C PRO A 331 -2.75 6.69 -4.77
N LEU A 332 -2.24 5.60 -5.34
CA LEU A 332 -3.02 4.39 -5.59
C LEU A 332 -3.62 3.82 -4.29
N HIS A 333 -2.80 3.71 -3.25
CA HIS A 333 -3.24 3.15 -1.97
C HIS A 333 -4.21 4.06 -1.23
N LEU A 334 -4.09 5.39 -1.43
CA LEU A 334 -5.06 6.36 -0.94
C LEU A 334 -6.42 6.23 -1.64
N ALA A 335 -6.40 6.02 -2.95
CA ALA A 335 -7.62 5.79 -3.74
C ALA A 335 -8.31 4.49 -3.36
N ALA A 336 -7.54 3.43 -3.12
CA ALA A 336 -8.07 2.12 -2.75
C ALA A 336 -8.54 2.04 -1.28
N ALA A 337 -8.12 2.96 -0.42
CA ALA A 337 -8.50 2.97 0.99
C ALA A 337 -9.93 3.49 1.19
N ARG A 338 -10.66 2.90 2.14
CA ARG A 338 -11.95 3.44 2.59
C ARG A 338 -11.73 4.72 3.41
N ARG A 339 -12.50 5.74 3.12
CA ARG A 339 -12.39 7.10 3.70
C ARG A 339 -13.34 7.30 4.86
N TYR A 340 -12.87 7.96 5.91
CA TYR A 340 -13.66 8.28 7.10
C TYR A 340 -13.39 9.71 7.58
N SER A 341 -14.44 10.42 8.00
CA SER A 341 -14.32 11.66 8.76
C SER A 341 -13.87 11.36 10.19
N ARG A 342 -12.89 12.12 10.70
CA ARG A 342 -12.45 12.01 12.12
C ARG A 342 -13.53 12.43 13.09
N SER A 343 -14.29 13.46 12.75
CA SER A 343 -15.42 13.95 13.55
C SER A 343 -16.66 13.09 13.43
N GLY A 344 -16.76 12.27 12.37
CA GLY A 344 -17.97 11.54 12.02
C GLY A 344 -19.07 12.38 11.38
N HIS A 345 -18.87 13.70 11.21
CA HIS A 345 -19.89 14.59 10.68
C HIS A 345 -20.05 14.47 9.16
N HIS A 346 -19.03 14.02 8.45
CA HIS A 346 -19.07 13.84 6.99
C HIS A 346 -19.12 12.36 6.63
N GLN A 347 -19.98 12.00 5.70
CA GLN A 347 -20.04 10.68 5.12
C GLN A 347 -19.45 10.69 3.71
N PHE A 348 -18.36 9.99 3.52
CA PHE A 348 -17.74 9.79 2.21
C PHE A 348 -18.56 8.84 1.34
N ARG A 349 -18.60 9.08 0.04
CA ARG A 349 -19.28 8.22 -0.94
C ARG A 349 -18.63 6.82 -1.00
N ASN A 350 -17.29 6.79 -0.95
CA ASN A 350 -16.49 5.57 -1.09
C ASN A 350 -16.83 4.75 -2.35
N ARG A 351 -17.11 5.42 -3.46
CA ARG A 351 -17.55 4.82 -4.74
C ARG A 351 -16.59 5.08 -5.89
N THR A 352 -15.36 5.45 -5.59
CA THR A 352 -14.35 5.70 -6.63
C THR A 352 -13.83 4.37 -7.17
N ALA A 353 -14.04 4.09 -8.45
CA ALA A 353 -13.42 2.96 -9.13
C ALA A 353 -11.90 3.20 -9.27
N VAL A 354 -11.10 2.16 -9.14
CA VAL A 354 -9.64 2.28 -9.13
C VAL A 354 -9.04 1.49 -10.28
N LEU A 355 -8.40 2.17 -11.22
CA LEU A 355 -7.59 1.56 -12.27
C LEU A 355 -6.11 1.76 -11.97
N SER A 356 -5.42 0.67 -11.73
CA SER A 356 -3.97 0.69 -11.48
C SER A 356 -3.19 0.04 -12.63
N PHE A 357 -2.04 0.62 -12.97
CA PHE A 357 -1.16 0.07 -13.99
C PHE A 357 0.23 -0.25 -13.42
N PHE A 358 0.78 -1.38 -13.87
CA PHE A 358 2.01 -1.95 -13.35
C PHE A 358 2.99 -2.24 -14.48
N GLY A 359 4.25 -1.92 -14.22
CA GLY A 359 5.38 -2.27 -15.09
C GLY A 359 6.25 -3.33 -14.44
N ALA A 360 7.24 -2.89 -13.65
CA ALA A 360 8.22 -3.78 -13.02
C ALA A 360 7.77 -4.37 -11.68
N THR A 361 6.72 -3.84 -11.08
CA THR A 361 6.15 -4.34 -9.83
C THR A 361 5.05 -5.35 -10.11
N MET A 362 4.77 -6.20 -9.12
CA MET A 362 3.78 -7.26 -9.25
C MET A 362 2.40 -6.75 -8.82
N PRO A 363 1.39 -6.76 -9.72
CA PRO A 363 0.07 -6.27 -9.38
C PRO A 363 -0.57 -6.94 -8.15
N ARG A 364 -0.32 -8.24 -7.96
CA ARG A 364 -0.89 -8.96 -6.80
C ARG A 364 -0.37 -8.49 -5.45
N MET A 365 0.78 -7.81 -5.42
CA MET A 365 1.39 -7.38 -4.15
C MET A 365 0.90 -6.02 -3.68
N SER A 366 0.67 -5.11 -4.61
CA SER A 366 0.33 -3.72 -4.30
C SER A 366 -0.85 -3.19 -5.12
N GLY A 367 -1.37 -3.96 -6.07
CA GLY A 367 -2.51 -3.58 -6.89
C GLY A 367 -3.83 -4.13 -6.37
N TYR A 368 -4.90 -3.49 -6.78
CA TYR A 368 -6.26 -3.83 -6.38
C TYR A 368 -7.08 -4.26 -7.59
N ASP A 369 -7.69 -5.46 -7.52
CA ASP A 369 -8.52 -5.98 -8.59
C ASP A 369 -9.71 -6.75 -8.01
N SER A 370 -10.90 -6.26 -8.27
CA SER A 370 -12.14 -6.88 -7.77
C SER A 370 -12.68 -7.97 -8.69
N VAL A 371 -12.09 -8.15 -9.87
CA VAL A 371 -12.57 -9.08 -10.89
C VAL A 371 -11.73 -10.36 -10.93
N ARG A 372 -10.41 -10.23 -10.80
CA ARG A 372 -9.49 -11.36 -10.92
C ARG A 372 -9.31 -12.13 -9.62
N PRO A 373 -9.44 -13.47 -9.62
CA PRO A 373 -9.18 -14.29 -8.44
C PRO A 373 -7.76 -14.12 -7.88
N GLY A 374 -7.64 -14.13 -6.56
CA GLY A 374 -6.36 -14.03 -5.86
C GLY A 374 -5.78 -12.61 -5.76
N TYR A 375 -6.52 -11.60 -6.19
CA TYR A 375 -6.23 -10.20 -5.95
C TYR A 375 -7.03 -9.66 -4.77
N LEU A 376 -6.51 -8.61 -4.13
CA LEU A 376 -7.26 -7.84 -3.14
C LEU A 376 -8.09 -6.79 -3.88
N PRO A 377 -9.41 -6.68 -3.62
CA PRO A 377 -10.19 -5.55 -4.13
C PRO A 377 -9.79 -4.25 -3.43
N ALA A 378 -10.03 -3.11 -4.06
CA ALA A 378 -10.03 -1.82 -3.38
C ALA A 378 -11.11 -1.81 -2.29
N ASN A 379 -10.87 -1.09 -1.21
CA ASN A 379 -11.82 -0.97 -0.10
C ASN A 379 -12.87 0.12 -0.38
N GLN A 380 -13.45 0.06 -1.58
CA GLN A 380 -14.44 0.97 -2.13
C GLN A 380 -15.70 0.17 -2.54
N ASP A 381 -16.84 0.83 -2.56
CA ASP A 381 -18.10 0.28 -3.08
C ASP A 381 -18.19 0.43 -4.62
N ALA A 382 -17.05 0.27 -5.30
CA ALA A 382 -16.86 0.40 -6.74
C ALA A 382 -15.81 -0.61 -7.21
N PRO A 383 -15.77 -0.96 -8.50
CA PRO A 383 -14.80 -1.92 -9.02
C PRO A 383 -13.36 -1.39 -8.97
N SER A 384 -12.44 -2.32 -8.95
CA SER A 384 -11.01 -2.05 -9.12
C SER A 384 -10.39 -2.98 -10.15
N TRP A 385 -9.43 -2.46 -10.91
CA TRP A 385 -8.74 -3.19 -11.98
C TRP A 385 -7.24 -2.96 -11.92
N CYS A 386 -6.51 -4.04 -12.13
CA CYS A 386 -5.07 -4.00 -12.31
C CYS A 386 -4.72 -4.28 -13.77
N TYR A 387 -4.02 -3.37 -14.40
CA TYR A 387 -3.41 -3.58 -15.71
C TYR A 387 -1.91 -3.82 -15.55
N GLN A 388 -1.41 -4.90 -16.12
CA GLN A 388 0.02 -5.14 -16.24
C GLN A 388 0.46 -4.92 -17.67
N ALA A 389 1.35 -3.96 -17.88
CA ALA A 389 1.93 -3.71 -19.17
C ALA A 389 2.75 -4.93 -19.63
N GLY A 390 2.68 -5.24 -20.91
CA GLY A 390 3.53 -6.25 -21.52
C GLY A 390 5.00 -5.87 -21.37
N SER A 391 5.78 -6.70 -20.69
CA SER A 391 7.21 -6.48 -20.52
C SER A 391 8.02 -7.50 -21.31
N PRO A 392 8.95 -7.07 -22.16
CA PRO A 392 9.84 -7.98 -22.87
C PRO A 392 10.77 -8.75 -21.91
N CYS A 393 10.93 -8.28 -20.70
CA CYS A 393 11.83 -8.90 -19.73
C CYS A 393 11.27 -10.18 -19.11
N ARG A 394 9.97 -10.49 -19.23
CA ARG A 394 9.27 -11.68 -18.71
C ARG A 394 9.63 -12.09 -17.28
N ASN A 395 10.27 -11.23 -16.51
CA ASN A 395 10.66 -11.53 -15.15
C ASN A 395 9.53 -11.13 -14.20
N ILE A 396 9.02 -12.09 -13.46
CA ILE A 396 8.04 -11.91 -12.38
C ILE A 396 8.58 -10.92 -11.34
N THR A 397 9.90 -10.92 -11.14
CA THR A 397 10.62 -9.98 -10.28
C THR A 397 11.77 -9.34 -11.04
N CYS A 398 11.74 -8.01 -11.13
CA CYS A 398 12.81 -7.30 -11.78
C CYS A 398 13.96 -7.01 -10.82
N LEU A 399 14.96 -7.88 -10.79
CA LEU A 399 16.20 -7.67 -10.03
C LEU A 399 16.88 -6.34 -10.40
N ASN A 400 16.80 -5.93 -11.67
CA ASN A 400 17.34 -4.65 -12.13
C ASN A 400 16.64 -3.44 -11.50
N LYS A 401 15.32 -3.54 -11.18
CA LYS A 401 14.61 -2.54 -10.40
C LYS A 401 15.21 -2.44 -9.00
N MET A 402 15.35 -3.59 -8.32
CA MET A 402 15.87 -3.66 -6.96
C MET A 402 17.27 -3.05 -6.84
N PHE A 403 18.13 -3.34 -7.80
CA PHE A 403 19.50 -2.80 -7.84
C PHE A 403 19.62 -1.46 -8.61
N LYS A 404 18.50 -0.91 -9.13
CA LYS A 404 18.48 0.32 -9.95
C LYS A 404 19.42 0.27 -11.17
N THR A 405 19.73 -0.92 -11.68
CA THR A 405 20.69 -1.14 -12.77
C THR A 405 20.06 -1.08 -14.16
N CYS A 406 18.73 -1.15 -14.29
CA CYS A 406 18.05 -1.06 -15.57
C CYS A 406 18.15 0.35 -16.15
N LYS A 407 18.76 0.47 -17.33
CA LYS A 407 18.94 1.76 -18.03
C LYS A 407 17.74 2.14 -18.90
N THR A 408 17.08 1.17 -19.53
CA THR A 408 16.07 1.39 -20.59
C THR A 408 14.63 1.36 -20.11
N VAL A 409 14.36 0.81 -18.94
CA VAL A 409 13.00 0.71 -18.33
C VAL A 409 11.90 0.30 -19.33
N ARG A 410 12.06 -0.88 -19.95
CA ARG A 410 11.14 -1.41 -20.97
C ARG A 410 9.84 -2.02 -20.38
N CYS A 411 9.55 -1.75 -19.09
CA CYS A 411 8.43 -2.37 -18.38
C CYS A 411 7.06 -1.98 -18.94
N PHE A 412 6.98 -0.84 -19.63
CA PHE A 412 5.77 -0.30 -20.24
C PHE A 412 5.86 -0.19 -21.76
N GLU A 413 6.68 -1.03 -22.40
CA GLU A 413 6.88 -0.96 -23.87
C GLU A 413 5.58 -1.21 -24.66
N HIS A 414 4.69 -2.01 -24.09
CA HIS A 414 3.42 -2.37 -24.73
C HIS A 414 2.23 -2.03 -23.83
N VAL A 415 1.86 -0.74 -23.80
CA VAL A 415 0.67 -0.27 -23.08
C VAL A 415 -0.52 -0.27 -24.03
N ASP A 416 -1.55 -1.04 -23.70
CA ASP A 416 -2.83 -1.00 -24.41
C ASP A 416 -3.70 0.17 -23.92
N ALA A 417 -3.37 1.38 -24.38
CA ALA A 417 -4.11 2.58 -24.02
C ALA A 417 -5.57 2.56 -24.55
N ALA A 418 -5.83 1.87 -25.68
CA ALA A 418 -7.17 1.78 -26.23
C ALA A 418 -8.06 0.86 -25.38
N GLY A 419 -7.57 -0.33 -25.00
CA GLY A 419 -8.29 -1.23 -24.09
C GLY A 419 -8.56 -0.59 -22.71
N LEU A 420 -7.59 0.13 -22.16
CA LEU A 420 -7.76 0.87 -20.90
C LEU A 420 -8.83 1.96 -21.02
N SER A 421 -8.81 2.73 -22.11
CA SER A 421 -9.82 3.78 -22.36
C SER A 421 -11.21 3.17 -22.51
N THR A 422 -11.36 2.06 -23.25
CA THR A 422 -12.62 1.35 -23.42
C THR A 422 -13.16 0.81 -22.10
N LEU A 423 -12.31 0.28 -21.24
CA LEU A 423 -12.70 -0.20 -19.90
C LEU A 423 -13.29 0.94 -19.05
N VAL A 424 -12.60 2.09 -19.01
CA VAL A 424 -13.05 3.25 -18.24
C VAL A 424 -14.34 3.83 -18.82
N ALA A 425 -14.41 4.01 -20.13
CA ALA A 425 -15.62 4.54 -20.79
C ALA A 425 -16.84 3.64 -20.54
N GLY A 426 -16.69 2.31 -20.70
CA GLY A 426 -17.77 1.37 -20.44
C GLY A 426 -18.28 1.37 -19.00
N TYR A 427 -17.39 1.61 -18.02
CA TYR A 427 -17.79 1.79 -16.63
C TYR A 427 -18.59 3.09 -16.44
N LEU A 428 -18.10 4.20 -16.95
CA LEU A 428 -18.75 5.52 -16.83
C LEU A 428 -20.12 5.55 -17.51
N ASP A 429 -20.25 4.93 -18.70
CA ASP A 429 -21.53 4.80 -19.41
C ASP A 429 -22.55 3.97 -18.61
N GLY A 430 -22.06 3.02 -17.79
CA GLY A 430 -22.90 2.22 -16.88
C GLY A 430 -23.46 3.02 -15.71
N LEU A 431 -22.72 4.01 -15.20
CA LEU A 431 -23.17 4.88 -14.11
C LEU A 431 -24.39 5.72 -14.51
N GLY A 432 -24.36 6.31 -15.72
CA GLY A 432 -25.47 7.15 -16.22
C GLY A 432 -26.81 6.44 -16.39
N ARG A 433 -26.81 5.11 -16.53
CA ARG A 433 -28.06 4.32 -16.66
C ARG A 433 -28.74 3.99 -15.32
N HIS A 434 -28.03 4.15 -14.20
CA HIS A 434 -28.55 3.82 -12.88
C HIS A 434 -29.18 5.04 -12.16
N GLU A 435 -28.94 6.25 -12.64
CA GLU A 435 -29.58 7.46 -12.10
C GLU A 435 -30.96 7.73 -12.71
N ASP A 436 -31.28 7.08 -13.84
CA ASP A 436 -32.57 7.20 -14.54
C ASP A 436 -33.56 6.06 -14.25
N ALA A 437 -33.22 5.13 -13.36
CA ALA A 437 -34.07 3.98 -12.96
C ALA A 437 -34.48 4.08 -11.49
#